data_7cc5d966af1aa9bb2310561035007127
#
_entry.id   7cc5d966af1aa9bb2310561035007127
#
_cell.length_a   1.000
_cell.length_b   1.000
_cell.length_c   1.000
_cell.angle_alpha   90.00
_cell.angle_beta   90.00
_cell.angle_gamma   90.00
#
_symmetry.space_group_name_H-M   'P 1'
#
loop_
_entity.id
_entity.type
_entity.pdbx_description
1 polymer ?
#
loop_
_entity_poly.entity_id
_entity_poly.type
_entity_poly.pdbx_seq_one_letter_code
_entity_poly.pdbx_strand_id
1 'polypeptide(L)'
;MEMVLLTALGVGGATVIGAGIGFAFKNLSHKFSDVVLAFAAGVMLAAAVLGLIIPSVEYGGKFGLLITVLGIFVGAVCLNLTDKLVPHLHGLMGEKEEKHRGNERLNKVMLFVIAIAIHNLPEGIAAGVGFGTGNTGEAFLIASGIALQNIPEGMVIIAPMLAEGVSKKRTFLYASITGLIEVVGTLIGYFAVRLASAILPFALAFAGGTMLYVISDEMIPETHAHGSERGATYALLFGFCLMLAFDILLG
;
A
#
# COMPACT_ATOMS: atom_id res chain seq x y z
N MET A 1 4.44 23.14 -2.52
CA MET A 1 5.11 22.25 -3.50
C MET A 1 6.30 21.54 -2.86
N GLU A 2 7.18 22.24 -2.19
CA GLU A 2 8.37 21.67 -1.55
C GLU A 2 8.00 20.57 -0.54
N MET A 3 7.07 20.85 0.36
CA MET A 3 6.54 19.84 1.31
C MET A 3 5.97 18.60 0.62
N VAL A 4 5.21 18.78 -0.46
CA VAL A 4 4.63 17.67 -1.24
C VAL A 4 5.73 16.79 -1.84
N LEU A 5 6.77 17.40 -2.41
CA LEU A 5 7.91 16.67 -2.97
C LEU A 5 8.69 15.91 -1.88
N LEU A 6 8.94 16.56 -0.73
CA LEU A 6 9.59 15.90 0.40
C LEU A 6 8.77 14.70 0.92
N THR A 7 7.46 14.89 1.03
CA THR A 7 6.53 13.82 1.42
C THR A 7 6.52 12.69 0.40
N ALA A 8 6.41 13.00 -0.89
CA ALA A 8 6.44 12.00 -1.95
C ALA A 8 7.74 11.17 -1.92
N LEU A 9 8.88 11.85 -1.78
CA LEU A 9 10.18 11.19 -1.66
C LEU A 9 10.31 10.39 -0.34
N GLY A 10 9.68 10.87 0.74
CA GLY A 10 9.65 10.16 2.03
C GLY A 10 8.84 8.86 1.95
N VAL A 11 7.66 8.91 1.35
CA VAL A 11 6.76 7.76 1.17
C VAL A 11 7.41 6.72 0.26
N GLY A 12 7.80 7.08 -0.97
CA GLY A 12 8.44 6.14 -1.89
C GLY A 12 9.84 5.72 -1.45
N GLY A 13 10.57 6.59 -0.72
CA GLY A 13 11.86 6.27 -0.12
C GLY A 13 11.76 5.23 0.99
N ALA A 14 10.65 5.19 1.73
CA ALA A 14 10.40 4.20 2.78
C ALA A 14 10.38 2.77 2.21
N THR A 15 9.74 2.55 1.06
CA THR A 15 9.75 1.26 0.33
C THR A 15 11.18 0.87 -0.06
N VAL A 16 11.98 1.83 -0.56
CA VAL A 16 13.38 1.58 -0.93
C VAL A 16 14.24 1.26 0.29
N ILE A 17 14.03 1.95 1.42
CA ILE A 17 14.70 1.67 2.69
C ILE A 17 14.33 0.28 3.17
N GLY A 18 13.03 -0.08 3.13
CA GLY A 18 12.53 -1.41 3.46
C GLY A 18 13.20 -2.49 2.63
N ALA A 19 13.29 -2.31 1.31
CA ALA A 19 14.01 -3.21 0.42
C ALA A 19 15.49 -3.37 0.83
N GLY A 20 16.16 -2.27 1.16
CA GLY A 20 17.53 -2.31 1.69
C GLY A 20 17.66 -3.16 2.96
N ILE A 21 16.74 -2.98 3.91
CA ILE A 21 16.65 -3.78 5.14
C ILE A 21 16.38 -5.25 4.81
N GLY A 22 15.47 -5.54 3.87
CA GLY A 22 15.13 -6.89 3.43
C GLY A 22 16.34 -7.69 2.91
N PHE A 23 17.31 -7.03 2.30
CA PHE A 23 18.56 -7.71 1.91
C PHE A 23 19.43 -8.14 3.09
N ALA A 24 19.37 -7.42 4.22
CA ALA A 24 20.08 -7.82 5.44
C ALA A 24 19.44 -9.07 6.07
N PHE A 25 18.13 -9.23 5.90
CA PHE A 25 17.34 -10.32 6.45
C PHE A 25 16.86 -11.31 5.37
N LYS A 26 17.65 -11.56 4.35
CA LYS A 26 17.35 -12.40 3.16
C LYS A 26 16.87 -13.84 3.44
N ASN A 27 16.99 -14.32 4.65
CA ASN A 27 16.51 -15.64 5.12
C ASN A 27 15.38 -15.46 6.14
N LEU A 28 14.45 -14.53 5.87
CA LEU A 28 13.25 -14.36 6.71
C LEU A 28 12.45 -15.65 6.73
N SER A 29 12.07 -16.10 7.91
CA SER A 29 11.07 -17.16 8.03
C SER A 29 9.71 -16.62 7.58
N HIS A 30 8.86 -17.47 6.99
CA HIS A 30 7.48 -17.10 6.65
C HIS A 30 6.77 -16.47 7.85
N LYS A 31 6.95 -17.06 9.03
CA LYS A 31 6.39 -16.54 10.28
C LYS A 31 6.79 -15.10 10.61
N PHE A 32 8.04 -14.72 10.36
CA PHE A 32 8.49 -13.35 10.57
C PHE A 32 7.90 -12.41 9.52
N SER A 33 7.86 -12.84 8.26
CA SER A 33 7.22 -12.07 7.18
C SER A 33 5.74 -11.83 7.45
N ASP A 34 5.01 -12.85 7.92
CA ASP A 34 3.59 -12.74 8.28
C ASP A 34 3.36 -11.69 9.38
N VAL A 35 4.20 -11.71 10.43
CA VAL A 35 4.11 -10.73 11.53
C VAL A 35 4.41 -9.31 11.06
N VAL A 36 5.44 -9.14 10.23
CA VAL A 36 5.84 -7.83 9.69
C VAL A 36 4.77 -7.28 8.74
N LEU A 37 4.24 -8.12 7.86
CA LEU A 37 3.17 -7.73 6.93
C LEU A 37 1.85 -7.45 7.66
N ALA A 38 1.52 -8.24 8.69
CA ALA A 38 0.35 -8.00 9.52
C ALA A 38 0.44 -6.67 10.30
N PHE A 39 1.63 -6.33 10.80
CA PHE A 39 1.87 -5.02 11.41
C PHE A 39 1.60 -3.89 10.41
N ALA A 40 2.13 -4.00 9.18
CA ALA A 40 1.87 -3.04 8.11
C ALA A 40 0.37 -2.90 7.80
N ALA A 41 -0.34 -4.03 7.68
CA ALA A 41 -1.80 -4.05 7.47
C ALA A 41 -2.56 -3.32 8.58
N GLY A 42 -2.11 -3.44 9.83
CA GLY A 42 -2.70 -2.72 10.96
C GLY A 42 -2.50 -1.21 10.90
N VAL A 43 -1.28 -0.76 10.58
CA VAL A 43 -0.97 0.67 10.35
C VAL A 43 -1.81 1.22 9.21
N MET A 44 -1.84 0.49 8.08
CA MET A 44 -2.61 0.86 6.89
C MET A 44 -4.11 0.95 7.16
N LEU A 45 -4.67 0.01 7.95
CA LEU A 45 -6.07 0.03 8.32
C LEU A 45 -6.43 1.29 9.13
N ALA A 46 -5.62 1.65 10.12
CA ALA A 46 -5.84 2.86 10.90
C ALA A 46 -5.69 4.12 10.04
N ALA A 47 -4.65 4.20 9.19
CA ALA A 47 -4.44 5.32 8.27
C ALA A 47 -5.60 5.48 7.29
N ALA A 48 -6.13 4.40 6.73
CA ALA A 48 -7.28 4.43 5.83
C ALA A 48 -8.54 4.95 6.52
N VAL A 49 -8.82 4.48 7.73
CA VAL A 49 -10.04 4.88 8.46
C VAL A 49 -9.90 6.29 9.01
N LEU A 50 -8.86 6.56 9.77
CA LEU A 50 -8.69 7.84 10.50
C LEU A 50 -8.27 8.97 9.57
N GLY A 51 -7.31 8.71 8.68
CA GLY A 51 -6.74 9.73 7.80
C GLY A 51 -7.50 10.00 6.51
N LEU A 52 -8.33 9.05 6.03
CA LEU A 52 -9.01 9.19 4.74
C LEU A 52 -10.54 9.10 4.86
N ILE A 53 -11.07 8.04 5.46
CA ILE A 53 -12.52 7.79 5.45
C ILE A 53 -13.26 8.75 6.36
N ILE A 54 -12.80 8.95 7.60
CA ILE A 54 -13.44 9.90 8.53
C ILE A 54 -13.36 11.33 7.99
N PRO A 55 -12.20 11.85 7.55
CA PRO A 55 -12.12 13.16 6.92
C PRO A 55 -12.99 13.30 5.67
N SER A 56 -13.14 12.24 4.87
CA SER A 56 -14.08 12.27 3.72
C SER A 56 -15.52 12.60 4.13
N VAL A 57 -16.00 12.01 5.23
CA VAL A 57 -17.34 12.30 5.76
C VAL A 57 -17.45 13.77 6.19
N GLU A 58 -16.43 14.28 6.86
CA GLU A 58 -16.40 15.63 7.39
C GLU A 58 -16.34 16.68 6.27
N TYR A 59 -15.43 16.52 5.31
CA TYR A 59 -15.31 17.42 4.15
C TYR A 59 -16.50 17.34 3.17
N GLY A 60 -17.23 16.22 3.16
CA GLY A 60 -18.41 16.04 2.32
C GLY A 60 -19.66 16.77 2.80
N GLY A 61 -19.64 17.38 4.00
CA GLY A 61 -20.72 18.15 4.58
C GLY A 61 -22.05 17.38 4.62
N LYS A 62 -23.15 18.01 4.14
CA LYS A 62 -24.49 17.38 4.21
C LYS A 62 -24.59 16.04 3.49
N PHE A 63 -23.80 15.81 2.46
CA PHE A 63 -23.77 14.58 1.66
C PHE A 63 -22.53 13.70 1.97
N GLY A 64 -21.76 14.05 3.00
CA GLY A 64 -20.49 13.41 3.31
C GLY A 64 -20.60 11.90 3.41
N LEU A 65 -21.56 11.37 4.18
CA LEU A 65 -21.76 9.93 4.30
C LEU A 65 -22.03 9.25 2.94
N LEU A 66 -22.87 9.82 2.11
CA LEU A 66 -23.19 9.25 0.79
C LEU A 66 -21.98 9.27 -0.14
N ILE A 67 -21.26 10.41 -0.19
CA ILE A 67 -20.04 10.55 -1.00
C ILE A 67 -18.99 9.54 -0.54
N THR A 68 -18.80 9.39 0.78
CA THR A 68 -17.83 8.47 1.36
C THR A 68 -18.17 7.02 1.03
N VAL A 69 -19.42 6.59 1.23
CA VAL A 69 -19.85 5.23 0.89
C VAL A 69 -19.63 4.95 -0.60
N LEU A 70 -20.03 5.85 -1.48
CA LEU A 70 -19.82 5.70 -2.92
C LEU A 70 -18.32 5.65 -3.27
N GLY A 71 -17.52 6.55 -2.68
CA GLY A 71 -16.08 6.58 -2.91
C GLY A 71 -15.38 5.27 -2.51
N ILE A 72 -15.70 4.73 -1.33
CA ILE A 72 -15.16 3.44 -0.85
C ILE A 72 -15.47 2.32 -1.85
N PHE A 73 -16.72 2.17 -2.26
CA PHE A 73 -17.10 1.09 -3.19
C PHE A 73 -16.50 1.28 -4.57
N VAL A 74 -16.44 2.52 -5.09
CA VAL A 74 -15.80 2.80 -6.39
C VAL A 74 -14.30 2.51 -6.31
N GLY A 75 -13.62 2.87 -5.22
CA GLY A 75 -12.22 2.54 -4.99
C GLY A 75 -11.97 1.03 -4.98
N ALA A 76 -12.74 0.31 -4.18
CA ALA A 76 -12.65 -1.15 -4.09
C ALA A 76 -12.92 -1.84 -5.44
N VAL A 77 -13.97 -1.43 -6.16
CA VAL A 77 -14.30 -1.97 -7.49
C VAL A 77 -13.20 -1.63 -8.51
N CYS A 78 -12.68 -0.41 -8.48
CA CYS A 78 -11.60 0.00 -9.37
C CYS A 78 -10.38 -0.89 -9.18
N LEU A 79 -9.97 -1.14 -7.94
CA LEU A 79 -8.84 -2.00 -7.65
C LEU A 79 -9.14 -3.45 -8.04
N ASN A 80 -10.30 -4.00 -7.69
CA ASN A 80 -10.71 -5.35 -8.09
C ASN A 80 -10.70 -5.55 -9.62
N LEU A 81 -11.10 -4.54 -10.38
CA LEU A 81 -11.04 -4.61 -11.84
C LEU A 81 -9.60 -4.56 -12.36
N THR A 82 -8.76 -3.73 -11.73
CA THR A 82 -7.34 -3.63 -12.08
C THR A 82 -6.64 -4.96 -11.81
N ASP A 83 -6.91 -5.60 -10.68
CA ASP A 83 -6.38 -6.90 -10.31
C ASP A 83 -6.80 -8.01 -11.30
N LYS A 84 -8.04 -7.97 -11.75
CA LYS A 84 -8.52 -8.93 -12.78
C LYS A 84 -7.88 -8.73 -14.15
N LEU A 85 -7.46 -7.52 -14.48
CA LEU A 85 -6.74 -7.22 -15.71
C LEU A 85 -5.29 -7.68 -15.65
N VAL A 86 -4.72 -7.79 -14.45
CA VAL A 86 -3.39 -8.34 -14.23
C VAL A 86 -3.55 -9.75 -13.66
N PRO A 87 -3.16 -10.80 -14.41
CA PRO A 87 -3.29 -12.18 -13.94
C PRO A 87 -2.55 -12.35 -12.59
N HIS A 88 -3.27 -12.71 -11.54
CA HIS A 88 -2.68 -12.94 -10.23
C HIS A 88 -1.66 -14.09 -10.27
N LEU A 89 -0.59 -13.95 -9.46
CA LEU A 89 0.42 -14.99 -9.25
C LEU A 89 -0.20 -16.33 -8.79
N HIS A 90 -1.31 -16.29 -8.05
CA HIS A 90 -2.00 -17.46 -7.53
C HIS A 90 -2.55 -18.39 -8.62
N GLY A 91 -2.97 -17.87 -9.77
CA GLY A 91 -3.43 -18.68 -10.91
C GLY A 91 -2.29 -19.40 -11.65
N LEU A 92 -1.05 -18.94 -11.47
CA LEU A 92 0.12 -19.52 -12.17
C LEU A 92 0.84 -20.61 -11.36
N MET A 93 0.52 -20.78 -10.07
CA MET A 93 1.09 -21.84 -9.25
C MET A 93 0.36 -23.19 -9.34
N GLY A 94 -0.80 -23.25 -10.01
CA GLY A 94 -1.72 -24.39 -9.96
C GLY A 94 -1.89 -25.24 -11.20
N GLU A 95 -1.44 -24.90 -12.42
CA GLU A 95 -1.68 -25.72 -13.59
C GLU A 95 -0.42 -26.01 -14.41
N LYS A 96 -0.22 -27.34 -14.58
CA LYS A 96 0.79 -27.95 -15.42
C LYS A 96 0.55 -27.61 -16.89
N GLU A 97 1.48 -26.93 -17.53
CA GLU A 97 1.83 -27.28 -18.90
C GLU A 97 3.30 -26.96 -19.18
N GLU A 98 3.99 -28.00 -19.58
CA GLU A 98 5.37 -27.96 -20.05
C GLU A 98 5.47 -27.13 -21.33
N LYS A 99 6.08 -25.93 -21.28
CA LYS A 99 6.89 -25.42 -22.39
C LYS A 99 7.55 -24.07 -22.03
N HIS A 100 8.88 -24.04 -22.12
CA HIS A 100 9.77 -22.86 -22.04
C HIS A 100 10.06 -22.28 -20.66
N ARG A 101 10.85 -22.99 -19.86
CA ARG A 101 11.35 -22.61 -18.51
C ARG A 101 12.01 -21.21 -18.36
N GLY A 102 12.40 -20.57 -19.45
CA GLY A 102 13.04 -19.25 -19.38
C GLY A 102 12.04 -18.07 -19.37
N ASN A 103 10.94 -18.17 -20.10
CA ASN A 103 9.95 -17.09 -20.20
C ASN A 103 8.94 -17.10 -19.04
N GLU A 104 8.64 -18.26 -18.46
CA GLU A 104 7.70 -18.38 -17.34
C GLU A 104 8.20 -17.72 -16.06
N ARG A 105 9.50 -17.87 -15.75
CA ARG A 105 10.13 -17.21 -14.60
C ARG A 105 10.12 -15.70 -14.69
N LEU A 106 10.42 -15.16 -15.87
CA LEU A 106 10.40 -13.73 -16.10
C LEU A 106 8.97 -13.17 -15.98
N ASN A 107 7.99 -13.91 -16.50
CA ASN A 107 6.58 -13.53 -16.43
C ASN A 107 6.08 -13.49 -14.96
N LYS A 108 6.43 -14.47 -14.14
CA LYS A 108 6.07 -14.49 -12.70
C LYS A 108 6.63 -13.27 -11.96
N VAL A 109 7.92 -12.97 -12.17
CA VAL A 109 8.56 -11.81 -11.55
C VAL A 109 7.92 -10.50 -12.00
N MET A 110 7.63 -10.37 -13.30
CA MET A 110 6.97 -9.17 -13.81
C MET A 110 5.56 -9.00 -13.27
N LEU A 111 4.78 -10.09 -13.17
CA LEU A 111 3.44 -10.06 -12.57
C LEU A 111 3.48 -9.65 -11.10
N PHE A 112 4.44 -10.19 -10.33
CA PHE A 112 4.64 -9.82 -8.94
C PHE A 112 4.99 -8.33 -8.78
N VAL A 113 5.91 -7.79 -9.59
CA VAL A 113 6.25 -6.37 -9.58
C VAL A 113 5.07 -5.49 -9.96
N ILE A 114 4.28 -5.92 -10.96
CA ILE A 114 3.09 -5.18 -11.39
C ILE A 114 2.02 -5.18 -10.29
N ALA A 115 1.79 -6.32 -9.62
CA ALA A 115 0.85 -6.40 -8.50
C ALA A 115 1.21 -5.39 -7.41
N ILE A 116 2.47 -5.38 -6.96
CA ILE A 116 2.95 -4.40 -5.96
C ILE A 116 2.79 -2.95 -6.47
N ALA A 117 3.10 -2.70 -7.74
CA ALA A 117 2.93 -1.37 -8.34
C ALA A 117 1.47 -0.88 -8.32
N ILE A 118 0.52 -1.80 -8.49
CA ILE A 118 -0.92 -1.52 -8.42
C ILE A 118 -1.33 -1.09 -7.01
N HIS A 119 -0.74 -1.70 -5.97
CA HIS A 119 -1.00 -1.33 -4.57
C HIS A 119 -0.34 0.00 -4.20
N ASN A 120 0.89 0.22 -4.58
CA ASN A 120 1.66 1.42 -4.24
C ASN A 120 1.11 2.70 -4.91
N LEU A 121 0.46 2.60 -6.08
CA LEU A 121 -0.12 3.76 -6.74
C LEU A 121 -1.28 4.40 -5.93
N PRO A 122 -2.30 3.67 -5.46
CA PRO A 122 -3.32 4.19 -4.55
C PRO A 122 -2.77 4.78 -3.26
N GLU A 123 -1.74 4.18 -2.68
CA GLU A 123 -1.10 4.69 -1.47
C GLU A 123 -0.43 6.04 -1.70
N GLY A 124 0.32 6.16 -2.79
CA GLY A 124 0.84 7.45 -3.21
C GLY A 124 -0.27 8.48 -3.42
N ILE A 125 -1.35 8.12 -4.13
CA ILE A 125 -2.50 9.01 -4.34
C ILE A 125 -3.09 9.45 -2.99
N ALA A 126 -3.24 8.55 -2.03
CA ALA A 126 -3.73 8.87 -0.68
C ALA A 126 -2.85 9.92 0.02
N ALA A 127 -1.53 9.75 -0.02
CA ALA A 127 -0.57 10.73 0.52
C ALA A 127 -0.73 12.10 -0.15
N GLY A 128 -0.93 12.13 -1.47
CA GLY A 128 -1.11 13.38 -2.23
C GLY A 128 -2.44 14.07 -1.96
N VAL A 129 -3.53 13.30 -1.87
CA VAL A 129 -4.89 13.80 -1.59
C VAL A 129 -4.95 14.42 -0.19
N GLY A 130 -4.22 13.89 0.78
CA GLY A 130 -4.13 14.45 2.13
C GLY A 130 -3.74 15.94 2.16
N PHE A 131 -2.93 16.41 1.21
CA PHE A 131 -2.62 17.86 1.09
C PHE A 131 -3.81 18.71 0.61
N GLY A 132 -4.86 18.10 0.11
CA GLY A 132 -6.08 18.78 -0.29
C GLY A 132 -6.93 19.27 0.88
N THR A 133 -6.75 18.71 2.06
CA THR A 133 -7.47 19.11 3.28
C THR A 133 -7.12 20.56 3.71
N GLY A 134 -5.99 21.08 3.25
CA GLY A 134 -5.44 22.35 3.71
C GLY A 134 -4.81 22.31 5.10
N ASN A 135 -4.91 21.18 5.79
CA ASN A 135 -4.29 20.90 7.08
C ASN A 135 -2.98 20.13 6.87
N THR A 136 -1.86 20.79 7.13
CA THR A 136 -0.54 20.14 6.98
C THR A 136 -0.30 19.04 8.00
N GLY A 137 -0.92 19.09 9.18
CA GLY A 137 -0.87 18.04 10.20
C GLY A 137 -1.52 16.76 9.69
N GLU A 138 -2.75 16.83 9.16
CA GLU A 138 -3.45 15.70 8.55
C GLU A 138 -2.66 15.10 7.38
N ALA A 139 -2.15 15.94 6.49
CA ALA A 139 -1.35 15.48 5.36
C ALA A 139 -0.09 14.73 5.82
N PHE A 140 0.59 15.24 6.86
CA PHE A 140 1.77 14.62 7.42
C PHE A 140 1.45 13.30 8.12
N LEU A 141 0.32 13.24 8.84
CA LEU A 141 -0.16 12.04 9.51
C LEU A 141 -0.42 10.90 8.52
N ILE A 142 -1.19 11.17 7.45
CA ILE A 142 -1.47 10.20 6.38
C ILE A 142 -0.15 9.71 5.77
N ALA A 143 0.72 10.62 5.39
CA ALA A 143 1.99 10.28 4.76
C ALA A 143 2.93 9.50 5.69
N SER A 144 2.94 9.81 6.98
CA SER A 144 3.73 9.08 7.97
C SER A 144 3.23 7.66 8.18
N GLY A 145 1.92 7.45 8.21
CA GLY A 145 1.31 6.13 8.25
C GLY A 145 1.69 5.29 7.04
N ILE A 146 1.57 5.87 5.83
CA ILE A 146 1.96 5.21 4.58
C ILE A 146 3.48 4.91 4.57
N ALA A 147 4.34 5.85 4.94
CA ALA A 147 5.77 5.61 5.01
C ALA A 147 6.14 4.51 6.03
N LEU A 148 5.44 4.45 7.17
CA LEU A 148 5.68 3.44 8.20
C LEU A 148 5.35 2.03 7.72
N GLN A 149 4.25 1.85 6.96
CA GLN A 149 3.88 0.54 6.40
C GLN A 149 4.76 0.13 5.22
N ASN A 150 5.24 1.09 4.42
CA ASN A 150 6.06 0.84 3.24
C ASN A 150 7.43 0.22 3.58
N ILE A 151 7.97 0.49 4.78
CA ILE A 151 9.20 -0.18 5.23
C ILE A 151 9.00 -1.70 5.33
N PRO A 152 8.04 -2.24 6.10
CA PRO A 152 7.68 -3.65 6.09
C PRO A 152 7.41 -4.22 4.69
N GLU A 153 6.63 -3.53 3.88
CA GLU A 153 6.29 -3.99 2.53
C GLU A 153 7.51 -4.09 1.63
N GLY A 154 8.38 -3.08 1.62
CA GLY A 154 9.63 -3.14 0.90
C GLY A 154 10.54 -4.31 1.35
N MET A 155 10.51 -4.67 2.64
CA MET A 155 11.27 -5.81 3.17
C MET A 155 10.76 -7.13 2.62
N VAL A 156 9.45 -7.36 2.60
CA VAL A 156 8.87 -8.67 2.21
C VAL A 156 8.97 -8.96 0.73
N ILE A 157 9.16 -7.95 -0.13
CA ILE A 157 9.38 -8.11 -1.57
C ILE A 157 10.66 -8.88 -1.89
N ILE A 158 11.70 -8.76 -1.05
CA ILE A 158 13.05 -9.21 -1.38
C ILE A 158 13.14 -10.73 -1.44
N ALA A 159 12.60 -11.43 -0.44
CA ALA A 159 12.74 -12.88 -0.33
C ALA A 159 12.10 -13.65 -1.50
N PRO A 160 10.85 -13.38 -1.92
CA PRO A 160 10.23 -14.06 -3.06
C PRO A 160 10.99 -13.84 -4.37
N MET A 161 11.45 -12.62 -4.62
CA MET A 161 12.19 -12.31 -5.85
C MET A 161 13.53 -13.03 -5.93
N LEU A 162 14.27 -13.10 -4.81
CA LEU A 162 15.51 -13.85 -4.75
C LEU A 162 15.28 -15.37 -4.89
N ALA A 163 14.19 -15.91 -4.33
CA ALA A 163 13.80 -17.30 -4.46
C ALA A 163 13.51 -17.69 -5.93
N GLU A 164 12.90 -16.80 -6.70
CA GLU A 164 12.70 -16.95 -8.14
C GLU A 164 13.99 -16.74 -8.97
N GLY A 165 15.13 -16.51 -8.31
CA GLY A 165 16.45 -16.40 -8.95
C GLY A 165 16.72 -15.03 -9.59
N VAL A 166 15.97 -14.01 -9.23
CA VAL A 166 16.25 -12.63 -9.63
C VAL A 166 17.53 -12.15 -8.96
N SER A 167 18.41 -11.50 -9.71
CA SER A 167 19.65 -10.98 -9.13
C SER A 167 19.38 -9.85 -8.15
N LYS A 168 20.18 -9.71 -7.10
CA LYS A 168 20.04 -8.65 -6.08
C LYS A 168 19.91 -7.26 -6.66
N LYS A 169 20.66 -6.93 -7.71
CA LYS A 169 20.59 -5.62 -8.39
C LYS A 169 19.23 -5.38 -9.03
N ARG A 170 18.69 -6.40 -9.72
CA ARG A 170 17.36 -6.31 -10.34
C ARG A 170 16.26 -6.26 -9.29
N THR A 171 16.36 -7.07 -8.23
CA THR A 171 15.40 -7.03 -7.11
C THR A 171 15.35 -5.65 -6.48
N PHE A 172 16.50 -5.03 -6.19
CA PHE A 172 16.55 -3.67 -5.67
C PHE A 172 16.00 -2.64 -6.65
N LEU A 173 16.31 -2.77 -7.93
CA LEU A 173 15.78 -1.89 -8.98
C LEU A 173 14.25 -1.95 -9.05
N TYR A 174 13.66 -3.16 -9.03
CA TYR A 174 12.22 -3.33 -9.07
C TYR A 174 11.54 -2.76 -7.82
N ALA A 175 12.06 -3.02 -6.62
CA ALA A 175 11.57 -2.40 -5.40
C ALA A 175 11.69 -0.87 -5.42
N SER A 176 12.75 -0.33 -6.04
CA SER A 176 12.89 1.12 -6.20
C SER A 176 11.89 1.70 -7.20
N ILE A 177 11.53 0.95 -8.24
CA ILE A 177 10.49 1.36 -9.20
C ILE A 177 9.13 1.39 -8.53
N THR A 178 8.80 0.42 -7.67
CA THR A 178 7.51 0.44 -6.95
C THR A 178 7.44 1.64 -6.00
N GLY A 179 8.50 1.98 -5.28
CA GLY A 179 8.57 3.22 -4.50
C GLY A 179 8.47 4.49 -5.35
N LEU A 180 9.00 4.50 -6.58
CA LEU A 180 8.85 5.63 -7.49
C LEU A 180 7.40 5.82 -7.95
N ILE A 181 6.63 4.73 -8.08
CA ILE A 181 5.19 4.79 -8.40
C ILE A 181 4.41 5.51 -7.30
N GLU A 182 4.78 5.35 -6.04
CA GLU A 182 4.21 6.11 -4.92
C GLU A 182 4.50 7.61 -5.04
N VAL A 183 5.71 7.99 -5.46
CA VAL A 183 6.06 9.39 -5.74
C VAL A 183 5.15 9.95 -6.83
N VAL A 184 4.97 9.22 -7.91
CA VAL A 184 4.05 9.61 -9.01
C VAL A 184 2.62 9.69 -8.51
N GLY A 185 2.15 8.70 -7.75
CA GLY A 185 0.82 8.70 -7.13
C GLY A 185 0.59 9.93 -6.26
N THR A 186 1.56 10.30 -5.40
CA THR A 186 1.48 11.48 -4.54
C THR A 186 1.30 12.77 -5.35
N LEU A 187 2.03 12.91 -6.43
CA LEU A 187 1.87 14.06 -7.32
C LEU A 187 0.51 14.08 -8.02
N ILE A 188 0.04 12.92 -8.50
CA ILE A 188 -1.29 12.79 -9.11
C ILE A 188 -2.37 13.19 -8.11
N GLY A 189 -2.37 12.64 -6.89
CA GLY A 189 -3.34 12.94 -5.85
C GLY A 189 -3.35 14.43 -5.49
N TYR A 190 -2.19 15.02 -5.28
CA TYR A 190 -2.04 16.44 -4.98
C TYR A 190 -2.61 17.36 -6.08
N PHE A 191 -2.24 17.11 -7.34
CA PHE A 191 -2.71 17.95 -8.44
C PHE A 191 -4.21 17.74 -8.72
N ALA A 192 -4.72 16.52 -8.60
CA ALA A 192 -6.14 16.24 -8.80
C ALA A 192 -7.01 17.07 -7.85
N VAL A 193 -6.70 17.05 -6.56
CA VAL A 193 -7.48 17.81 -5.56
C VAL A 193 -7.26 19.31 -5.68
N ARG A 194 -6.06 19.75 -6.05
CA ARG A 194 -5.78 21.17 -6.25
C ARG A 194 -6.51 21.75 -7.45
N LEU A 195 -6.69 20.96 -8.51
CA LEU A 195 -7.45 21.38 -9.71
C LEU A 195 -8.97 21.44 -9.46
N ALA A 196 -9.48 20.56 -8.61
CA ALA A 196 -10.90 20.45 -8.32
C ALA A 196 -11.14 20.09 -6.86
N SER A 197 -11.04 21.06 -5.95
CA SER A 197 -11.21 20.84 -4.50
C SER A 197 -12.56 20.21 -4.14
N ALA A 198 -13.58 20.38 -4.97
CA ALA A 198 -14.89 19.74 -4.79
C ALA A 198 -14.83 18.20 -4.84
N ILE A 199 -13.78 17.61 -5.43
CA ILE A 199 -13.62 16.15 -5.45
C ILE A 199 -12.92 15.60 -4.20
N LEU A 200 -12.41 16.45 -3.31
CA LEU A 200 -11.63 16.03 -2.14
C LEU A 200 -12.33 14.94 -1.32
N PRO A 201 -13.61 15.09 -0.90
CA PRO A 201 -14.27 14.05 -0.11
C PRO A 201 -14.30 12.69 -0.84
N PHE A 202 -14.66 12.71 -2.12
CA PHE A 202 -14.69 11.51 -2.93
C PHE A 202 -13.28 10.91 -3.12
N ALA A 203 -12.25 11.73 -3.35
CA ALA A 203 -10.88 11.28 -3.56
C ALA A 203 -10.30 10.62 -2.29
N LEU A 204 -10.58 11.20 -1.10
CA LEU A 204 -10.23 10.60 0.19
C LEU A 204 -10.91 9.24 0.39
N ALA A 205 -12.23 9.17 0.15
CA ALA A 205 -12.98 7.93 0.27
C ALA A 205 -12.53 6.87 -0.75
N PHE A 206 -12.24 7.28 -1.98
CA PHE A 206 -11.73 6.40 -3.02
C PHE A 206 -10.40 5.77 -2.60
N ALA A 207 -9.45 6.59 -2.16
CA ALA A 207 -8.16 6.11 -1.68
C ALA A 207 -8.31 5.19 -0.45
N GLY A 208 -9.13 5.57 0.54
CA GLY A 208 -9.46 4.72 1.69
C GLY A 208 -10.09 3.39 1.27
N GLY A 209 -10.96 3.39 0.26
CA GLY A 209 -11.62 2.20 -0.27
C GLY A 209 -10.65 1.25 -0.97
N THR A 210 -9.71 1.76 -1.75
CA THR A 210 -8.64 0.93 -2.37
C THR A 210 -7.76 0.30 -1.30
N MET A 211 -7.36 1.05 -0.27
CA MET A 211 -6.56 0.54 0.84
C MET A 211 -7.32 -0.56 1.62
N LEU A 212 -8.60 -0.35 1.94
CA LEU A 212 -9.41 -1.39 2.61
C LEU A 212 -9.52 -2.67 1.79
N TYR A 213 -9.61 -2.54 0.46
CA TYR A 213 -9.64 -3.69 -0.45
C TYR A 213 -8.34 -4.50 -0.34
N VAL A 214 -7.17 -3.85 -0.49
CA VAL A 214 -5.85 -4.51 -0.36
C VAL A 214 -5.69 -5.20 0.98
N ILE A 215 -6.03 -4.52 2.08
CA ILE A 215 -5.92 -5.10 3.42
C ILE A 215 -6.76 -6.38 3.56
N SER A 216 -8.00 -6.33 3.07
CA SER A 216 -8.98 -7.40 3.27
C SER A 216 -8.78 -8.58 2.31
N ASP A 217 -8.45 -8.30 1.05
CA ASP A 217 -8.37 -9.32 -0.01
C ASP A 217 -6.98 -9.97 -0.08
N GLU A 218 -5.93 -9.24 0.30
CA GLU A 218 -4.56 -9.69 0.12
C GLU A 218 -3.75 -9.78 1.42
N MET A 219 -3.59 -8.67 2.16
CA MET A 219 -2.67 -8.64 3.30
C MET A 219 -3.12 -9.57 4.43
N ILE A 220 -4.37 -9.47 4.88
CA ILE A 220 -4.87 -10.33 5.96
C ILE A 220 -4.85 -11.81 5.59
N PRO A 221 -5.36 -12.25 4.42
CA PRO A 221 -5.27 -13.64 4.00
C PRO A 221 -3.85 -14.16 3.92
N GLU A 222 -2.91 -13.40 3.33
CA GLU A 222 -1.50 -13.79 3.21
C GLU A 222 -0.86 -14.00 4.59
N THR A 223 -1.09 -13.09 5.54
CA THR A 223 -0.50 -13.20 6.89
C THR A 223 -1.05 -14.36 7.71
N HIS A 224 -2.16 -14.96 7.29
CA HIS A 224 -2.81 -16.08 7.95
C HIS A 224 -2.60 -17.42 7.22
N ALA A 225 -1.85 -17.44 6.11
CA ALA A 225 -1.69 -18.63 5.27
C ALA A 225 -0.63 -19.64 5.78
N HIS A 226 0.28 -19.24 6.70
CA HIS A 226 1.47 -20.00 7.04
C HIS A 226 1.50 -20.54 8.50
N GLY A 227 0.36 -20.63 9.17
CA GLY A 227 0.26 -21.19 10.53
C GLY A 227 0.73 -20.28 11.66
N SER A 228 0.74 -18.96 11.43
CA SER A 228 1.13 -17.94 12.42
C SER A 228 0.00 -16.98 12.77
N GLU A 229 -1.26 -17.38 12.57
CA GLU A 229 -2.46 -16.55 12.61
C GLU A 229 -2.57 -15.69 13.88
N ARG A 230 -2.30 -16.29 15.05
CA ARG A 230 -2.36 -15.54 16.33
C ARG A 230 -1.31 -14.44 16.42
N GLY A 231 -0.07 -14.75 15.97
CA GLY A 231 1.02 -13.78 15.95
C GLY A 231 0.73 -12.63 14.98
N ALA A 232 0.23 -12.95 13.79
CA ALA A 232 -0.20 -11.99 12.79
C ALA A 232 -1.33 -11.11 13.33
N THR A 233 -2.35 -11.68 13.97
CA THR A 233 -3.47 -10.92 14.57
C THR A 233 -2.98 -9.91 15.60
N TYR A 234 -2.08 -10.30 16.53
CA TYR A 234 -1.55 -9.36 17.51
C TYR A 234 -0.65 -8.29 16.89
N ALA A 235 0.12 -8.63 15.86
CA ALA A 235 0.94 -7.67 15.14
C ALA A 235 0.07 -6.62 14.40
N LEU A 236 -1.03 -7.05 13.76
CA LEU A 236 -2.01 -6.16 13.14
C LEU A 236 -2.63 -5.21 14.18
N LEU A 237 -3.10 -5.74 15.32
CA LEU A 237 -3.65 -4.92 16.40
C LEU A 237 -2.62 -3.92 16.93
N PHE A 238 -1.35 -4.33 17.06
CA PHE A 238 -0.29 -3.43 17.50
C PHE A 238 -0.03 -2.31 16.49
N GLY A 239 0.04 -2.62 15.18
CA GLY A 239 0.18 -1.64 14.12
C GLY A 239 -0.97 -0.63 14.10
N PHE A 240 -2.21 -1.13 14.23
CA PHE A 240 -3.41 -0.29 14.33
C PHE A 240 -3.35 0.65 15.53
N CYS A 241 -3.04 0.12 16.72
CA CYS A 241 -2.95 0.94 17.94
C CYS A 241 -1.81 1.96 17.89
N LEU A 242 -0.68 1.62 17.26
CA LEU A 242 0.42 2.55 17.09
C LEU A 242 0.01 3.74 16.21
N MET A 243 -0.64 3.46 15.08
CA MET A 243 -1.12 4.51 14.17
C MET A 243 -2.24 5.35 14.81
N LEU A 244 -3.15 4.72 15.56
CA LEU A 244 -4.16 5.43 16.36
C LEU A 244 -3.51 6.37 17.38
N ALA A 245 -2.44 5.92 18.05
CA ALA A 245 -1.70 6.78 18.98
C ALA A 245 -1.03 7.96 18.25
N PHE A 246 -0.49 7.74 17.06
CA PHE A 246 0.06 8.84 16.26
C PHE A 246 -1.02 9.83 15.82
N ASP A 247 -2.19 9.36 15.44
CA ASP A 247 -3.34 10.21 15.09
C ASP A 247 -3.72 11.13 16.26
N ILE A 248 -3.86 10.56 17.45
CA ILE A 248 -4.24 11.34 18.67
C ILE A 248 -3.14 12.31 19.13
N LEU A 249 -1.87 11.96 18.94
CA LEU A 249 -0.75 12.76 19.46
C LEU A 249 -0.28 13.84 18.48
N LEU A 250 -0.49 13.66 17.18
CA LEU A 250 0.05 14.52 16.12
C LEU A 250 -1.04 15.19 15.28
N GLY A 251 -2.28 14.65 15.28
CA GLY A 251 -3.45 15.21 14.60
C GLY A 251 -4.20 16.13 15.53
#